data_097c38de1051c1eda606a1366269e10a
#
_entry.id   097c38de1051c1eda606a1366269e10a
#
_cell.length_a   1.000
_cell.length_b   1.000
_cell.length_c   1.000
_cell.angle_alpha   90.00
_cell.angle_beta   90.00
_cell.angle_gamma   90.00
#
_symmetry.space_group_name_H-M   'P 1'
#
loop_
_entity.id
_entity.type
_entity.pdbx_description
1 polymer ?
#
loop_
_entity_poly.entity_id
_entity_poly.type
_entity_poly.pdbx_seq_one_letter_code
_entity_poly.pdbx_strand_id
1 'polypeptide(L)'
;MTRLAIVGLAAFGILAAACTTAPEPATLQFAADSPAPVASADPRVKFKDGERYLRDLSASLNIPREEICKELSRYDCMTDAFRIVLGGVEAPNLLVNEPIENAALTSPIAVDRVALHVCSNRVRMDKERPAEAVLFKAGAFGADGRAKTPDKAWLNSTADVIYGAILLRSPSDREIQNLAAYYSQVAEGRQANSPEVAADWVTLSCFAVASSLEAVFY
;
A
#
# COMPACT_ATOMS: atom_id res chain seq x y z
N MET A 1 -33.05 5.46 -63.91
CA MET A 1 -34.06 6.56 -64.02
C MET A 1 -33.84 7.45 -62.82
N THR A 2 -33.43 8.54 -63.11
CA THR A 2 -33.67 9.98 -63.02
C THR A 2 -32.88 10.63 -61.92
N ARG A 3 -31.86 11.30 -62.34
CA ARG A 3 -31.27 12.62 -62.04
C ARG A 3 -32.15 13.55 -61.17
N LEU A 4 -31.55 14.25 -60.24
CA LEU A 4 -31.47 15.71 -60.26
C LEU A 4 -30.40 16.25 -59.31
N ALA A 5 -29.54 17.05 -59.90
CA ALA A 5 -28.61 17.94 -59.22
C ALA A 5 -29.32 19.29 -58.97
N ILE A 6 -29.00 19.92 -57.82
CA ILE A 6 -29.16 21.38 -57.70
C ILE A 6 -27.95 21.92 -56.91
N VAL A 7 -27.32 22.84 -57.60
CA VAL A 7 -26.28 23.80 -57.30
C VAL A 7 -26.85 24.93 -56.44
N GLY A 8 -26.14 25.35 -55.41
CA GLY A 8 -26.48 26.56 -54.64
C GLY A 8 -25.23 27.23 -54.07
N LEU A 9 -24.93 28.36 -54.68
CA LEU A 9 -23.80 29.28 -54.54
C LEU A 9 -23.61 29.89 -53.14
N ALA A 10 -22.38 30.03 -52.78
CA ALA A 10 -21.62 31.15 -52.20
C ALA A 10 -22.31 32.19 -51.31
N ALA A 11 -21.76 32.37 -50.11
CA ALA A 11 -21.62 33.69 -49.51
C ALA A 11 -20.30 33.74 -48.72
N PHE A 12 -19.39 34.53 -49.25
CA PHE A 12 -18.15 34.95 -48.65
C PHE A 12 -18.47 35.93 -47.50
N GLY A 13 -18.16 35.57 -46.29
CA GLY A 13 -18.17 36.44 -45.11
C GLY A 13 -16.76 36.55 -44.55
N ILE A 14 -16.06 37.59 -44.92
CA ILE A 14 -14.79 38.02 -44.34
C ILE A 14 -15.14 38.57 -42.95
N LEU A 15 -14.78 37.84 -41.88
CA LEU A 15 -14.76 38.39 -40.53
C LEU A 15 -13.31 38.54 -40.10
N ALA A 16 -12.97 39.82 -39.86
CA ALA A 16 -11.67 40.32 -39.45
C ALA A 16 -11.19 39.65 -38.20
N ALA A 17 -9.94 39.21 -38.23
CA ALA A 17 -9.15 38.76 -37.10
C ALA A 17 -8.96 39.90 -36.09
N ALA A 18 -9.64 39.82 -34.97
CA ALA A 18 -9.21 40.52 -33.75
C ALA A 18 -8.15 39.63 -33.05
N CYS A 19 -6.90 39.97 -33.29
CA CYS A 19 -5.80 39.47 -32.47
C CYS A 19 -5.99 40.03 -31.06
N THR A 20 -6.63 39.29 -30.16
CA THR A 20 -6.51 39.51 -28.75
C THR A 20 -5.15 38.97 -28.34
N THR A 21 -4.22 39.85 -28.04
CA THR A 21 -2.97 39.54 -27.37
C THR A 21 -3.30 38.79 -26.07
N ALA A 22 -2.93 37.51 -26.02
CA ALA A 22 -3.00 36.74 -24.80
C ALA A 22 -2.16 37.46 -23.72
N PRO A 23 -2.67 37.60 -22.49
CA PRO A 23 -1.88 38.16 -21.43
C PRO A 23 -0.65 37.25 -21.21
N GLU A 24 0.51 37.89 -21.21
CA GLU A 24 1.79 37.25 -20.93
C GLU A 24 1.69 36.50 -19.61
N PRO A 25 2.09 35.22 -19.51
CA PRO A 25 2.00 34.47 -18.25
C PRO A 25 2.84 35.22 -17.21
N ALA A 26 2.20 35.63 -16.12
CA ALA A 26 2.86 36.24 -14.99
C ALA A 26 3.94 35.29 -14.51
N THR A 27 5.17 35.59 -14.77
CA THR A 27 6.35 34.91 -14.21
C THR A 27 6.30 35.14 -12.71
N LEU A 28 5.89 34.11 -11.96
CA LEU A 28 6.04 34.10 -10.50
C LEU A 28 7.54 34.19 -10.22
N GLN A 29 8.01 35.39 -9.98
CA GLN A 29 9.34 35.62 -9.41
C GLN A 29 9.24 35.16 -7.96
N PHE A 30 9.64 33.92 -7.69
CA PHE A 30 9.95 33.52 -6.34
C PHE A 30 11.06 34.43 -5.85
N ALA A 31 10.77 35.20 -4.81
CA ALA A 31 11.76 36.07 -4.20
C ALA A 31 13.01 35.25 -3.86
N ALA A 32 14.14 35.64 -4.43
CA ALA A 32 15.42 34.95 -4.24
C ALA A 32 15.94 35.02 -2.79
N ASP A 33 15.21 35.69 -1.89
CA ASP A 33 15.53 35.90 -0.47
C ASP A 33 14.73 35.00 0.49
N SER A 34 14.09 33.93 0.02
CA SER A 34 13.60 32.93 0.98
C SER A 34 14.81 32.26 1.62
N PRO A 35 15.01 32.39 2.95
CA PRO A 35 16.11 31.67 3.61
C PRO A 35 15.97 30.20 3.26
N ALA A 36 17.09 29.60 2.81
CA ALA A 36 17.12 28.18 2.56
C ALA A 36 16.52 27.45 3.77
N PRO A 37 15.62 26.46 3.58
CA PRO A 37 15.06 25.74 4.68
C PRO A 37 16.22 25.18 5.52
N VAL A 38 16.33 25.65 6.75
CA VAL A 38 17.34 25.13 7.70
C VAL A 38 16.93 23.69 7.94
N ALA A 39 17.70 22.76 7.39
CA ALA A 39 17.52 21.34 7.66
C ALA A 39 17.58 21.19 9.18
N SER A 40 16.50 20.70 9.79
CA SER A 40 16.49 20.38 11.21
C SER A 40 17.62 19.38 11.47
N ALA A 41 18.57 19.72 12.33
CA ALA A 41 19.65 18.82 12.71
C ALA A 41 19.15 17.61 13.51
N ASP A 42 17.91 17.67 14.00
CA ASP A 42 17.28 16.56 14.72
C ASP A 42 16.45 15.72 13.74
N PRO A 43 16.83 14.46 13.50
CA PRO A 43 16.02 13.55 12.71
C PRO A 43 14.69 13.32 13.43
N ARG A 44 13.62 13.86 12.90
CA ARG A 44 12.28 13.64 13.43
C ARG A 44 11.70 12.40 12.77
N VAL A 45 11.60 11.34 13.55
CA VAL A 45 10.81 10.17 13.15
C VAL A 45 9.35 10.54 13.20
N LYS A 46 8.66 10.47 12.07
CA LYS A 46 7.24 10.81 11.95
C LYS A 46 6.40 9.56 11.77
N PHE A 47 5.30 9.51 12.48
CA PHE A 47 4.26 8.52 12.28
C PHE A 47 3.61 8.73 10.90
N LYS A 48 3.49 7.65 10.11
CA LYS A 48 2.71 7.69 8.85
C LYS A 48 1.23 7.82 9.22
N ASP A 49 0.55 8.79 8.62
CA ASP A 49 -0.90 8.79 8.70
C ASP A 49 -1.48 7.53 8.04
N GLY A 50 -2.71 7.19 8.41
CA GLY A 50 -3.32 5.95 7.96
C GLY A 50 -3.51 5.86 6.46
N GLU A 51 -3.79 6.98 5.77
CA GLU A 51 -3.93 6.99 4.32
C GLU A 51 -2.60 6.71 3.63
N ARG A 52 -1.51 7.26 4.12
CA ARG A 52 -0.17 6.98 3.61
C ARG A 52 0.22 5.54 3.88
N TYR A 53 0.01 5.07 5.11
CA TYR A 53 0.32 3.69 5.49
C TYR A 53 -0.43 2.67 4.62
N LEU A 54 -1.75 2.84 4.42
CA LEU A 54 -2.53 1.97 3.56
C LEU A 54 -2.14 2.08 2.08
N ARG A 55 -1.82 3.27 1.59
CA ARG A 55 -1.35 3.46 0.21
C ARG A 55 -0.02 2.76 -0.03
N ASP A 56 0.90 2.86 0.93
CA ASP A 56 2.19 2.18 0.85
C ASP A 56 1.98 0.66 0.82
N LEU A 57 1.13 0.10 1.69
CA LEU A 57 0.80 -1.33 1.70
C LEU A 57 0.04 -1.77 0.44
N SER A 58 -0.86 -0.95 -0.08
CA SER A 58 -1.58 -1.21 -1.34
C SER A 58 -0.61 -1.37 -2.51
N ALA A 59 0.33 -0.42 -2.64
CA ALA A 59 1.34 -0.46 -3.67
C ALA A 59 2.31 -1.65 -3.49
N SER A 60 2.80 -1.87 -2.28
CA SER A 60 3.77 -2.92 -1.95
C SER A 60 3.22 -4.32 -2.15
N LEU A 61 1.96 -4.53 -1.79
CA LEU A 61 1.32 -5.84 -1.84
C LEU A 61 0.42 -6.02 -3.06
N ASN A 62 0.38 -5.03 -3.97
CA ASN A 62 -0.44 -5.05 -5.18
C ASN A 62 -1.90 -5.43 -4.88
N ILE A 63 -2.53 -4.73 -3.94
CA ILE A 63 -3.93 -4.88 -3.57
C ILE A 63 -4.66 -3.59 -3.91
N PRO A 64 -5.77 -3.60 -4.67
CA PRO A 64 -6.58 -2.41 -4.90
C PRO A 64 -6.99 -1.71 -3.59
N ARG A 65 -6.98 -0.37 -3.60
CA ARG A 65 -7.23 0.42 -2.38
C ARG A 65 -8.59 0.09 -1.73
N GLU A 66 -9.60 -0.15 -2.53
CA GLU A 66 -10.96 -0.50 -2.12
C GLU A 66 -11.09 -1.90 -1.53
N GLU A 67 -10.12 -2.78 -1.80
CA GLU A 67 -10.12 -4.16 -1.32
C GLU A 67 -9.10 -4.40 -0.19
N ILE A 68 -8.27 -3.40 0.11
CA ILE A 68 -7.10 -3.62 0.95
C ILE A 68 -7.46 -3.95 2.39
N CYS A 69 -8.44 -3.26 2.97
CA CYS A 69 -8.81 -3.45 4.37
C CYS A 69 -10.29 -3.14 4.60
N LYS A 70 -11.04 -4.16 5.02
CA LYS A 70 -12.44 -4.04 5.41
C LYS A 70 -12.69 -4.70 6.77
N GLU A 71 -12.83 -3.90 7.79
CA GLU A 71 -13.15 -4.37 9.12
C GLU A 71 -14.53 -5.05 9.15
N LEU A 72 -14.60 -6.25 9.72
CA LEU A 72 -15.80 -7.09 9.70
C LEU A 72 -16.38 -7.34 8.29
N SER A 73 -15.53 -7.34 7.26
CA SER A 73 -15.89 -7.49 5.85
C SER A 73 -16.86 -6.42 5.31
N ARG A 74 -17.06 -5.33 6.03
CA ARG A 74 -18.06 -4.29 5.71
C ARG A 74 -17.49 -2.88 5.77
N TYR A 75 -16.79 -2.53 6.84
CA TYR A 75 -16.37 -1.16 7.12
C TYR A 75 -14.96 -0.92 6.57
N ASP A 76 -14.79 0.13 5.79
CA ASP A 76 -13.45 0.53 5.34
C ASP A 76 -12.60 0.92 6.56
N CYS A 77 -11.39 0.39 6.63
CA CYS A 77 -10.53 0.61 7.80
C CYS A 77 -10.19 2.08 8.02
N MET A 78 -10.09 2.87 6.95
CA MET A 78 -9.70 4.27 7.06
C MET A 78 -10.86 5.23 7.13
N THR A 79 -11.89 5.01 6.33
CA THR A 79 -13.03 5.94 6.33
C THR A 79 -13.98 5.71 7.49
N ASP A 80 -14.10 4.47 7.97
CA ASP A 80 -15.12 4.10 8.93
C ASP A 80 -14.54 3.67 10.29
N ALA A 81 -13.47 2.86 10.31
CA ALA A 81 -13.03 2.21 11.55
C ALA A 81 -11.89 2.95 12.28
N PHE A 82 -10.83 3.32 11.58
CA PHE A 82 -9.58 3.77 12.22
C PHE A 82 -9.11 5.16 11.80
N ARG A 83 -9.94 5.94 11.09
CA ARG A 83 -9.55 7.26 10.57
C ARG A 83 -8.81 8.10 11.61
N ILE A 84 -9.47 8.39 12.73
CA ILE A 84 -8.92 9.28 13.76
C ILE A 84 -7.71 8.67 14.45
N VAL A 85 -7.81 7.39 14.80
CA VAL A 85 -6.75 6.68 15.54
C VAL A 85 -5.43 6.60 14.74
N LEU A 86 -5.53 6.62 13.41
CA LEU A 86 -4.38 6.62 12.51
C LEU A 86 -4.06 8.02 11.95
N GLY A 87 -4.46 9.08 12.65
CA GLY A 87 -4.05 10.44 12.35
C GLY A 87 -4.88 11.18 11.30
N GLY A 88 -6.04 10.64 10.91
CA GLY A 88 -6.96 11.33 10.01
C GLY A 88 -7.78 12.41 10.69
N VAL A 89 -8.51 13.19 9.89
CA VAL A 89 -9.37 14.28 10.35
C VAL A 89 -10.85 13.94 10.16
N GLU A 90 -11.70 14.43 11.05
CA GLU A 90 -13.15 14.29 10.95
C GLU A 90 -13.86 15.54 11.49
N ALA A 91 -13.71 16.63 10.76
CA ALA A 91 -14.26 17.93 11.14
C ALA A 91 -15.78 17.96 11.34
N PRO A 92 -16.62 17.31 10.49
CA PRO A 92 -18.07 17.45 10.62
C PRO A 92 -18.66 16.87 11.89
N ASN A 93 -18.12 15.76 12.37
CA ASN A 93 -18.72 14.99 13.46
C ASN A 93 -17.99 15.14 14.79
N LEU A 94 -16.66 15.13 14.76
CA LEU A 94 -15.83 15.09 15.97
C LEU A 94 -15.02 16.36 16.19
N LEU A 95 -15.14 17.36 15.31
CA LEU A 95 -14.37 18.62 15.37
C LEU A 95 -12.84 18.38 15.34
N VAL A 96 -12.38 17.24 14.82
CA VAL A 96 -10.97 16.95 14.63
C VAL A 96 -10.54 17.54 13.28
N ASN A 97 -9.99 18.77 13.33
CA ASN A 97 -9.67 19.55 12.14
C ASN A 97 -8.20 19.41 11.70
N GLU A 98 -7.35 18.89 12.57
CA GLU A 98 -5.92 18.75 12.32
C GLU A 98 -5.49 17.28 12.48
N PRO A 99 -4.58 16.80 11.62
CA PRO A 99 -4.00 15.48 11.76
C PRO A 99 -3.26 15.35 13.10
N ILE A 100 -3.33 14.17 13.69
CA ILE A 100 -2.54 13.84 14.89
C ILE A 100 -1.08 13.67 14.46
N GLU A 101 -0.17 14.49 14.98
CA GLU A 101 1.27 14.41 14.66
C GLU A 101 1.97 13.21 15.34
N ASN A 102 1.43 12.76 16.47
CA ASN A 102 2.00 11.68 17.27
C ASN A 102 1.03 10.49 17.34
N ALA A 103 1.57 9.28 17.38
CA ALA A 103 0.75 8.08 17.55
C ALA A 103 -0.04 8.15 18.88
N ALA A 104 -1.34 7.92 18.81
CA ALA A 104 -2.19 7.77 19.99
C ALA A 104 -1.92 6.41 20.66
N LEU A 105 -2.32 6.24 21.92
CA LEU A 105 -2.16 4.97 22.64
C LEU A 105 -2.86 3.79 21.93
N THR A 106 -3.92 4.06 21.18
CA THR A 106 -4.68 3.07 20.42
C THR A 106 -4.15 2.85 19.00
N SER A 107 -3.24 3.69 18.50
CA SER A 107 -2.68 3.57 17.14
C SER A 107 -2.00 2.23 16.88
N PRO A 108 -1.20 1.65 17.79
CA PRO A 108 -0.61 0.33 17.58
C PRO A 108 -1.66 -0.76 17.33
N ILE A 109 -2.78 -0.74 18.06
CA ILE A 109 -3.87 -1.71 17.87
C ILE A 109 -4.50 -1.57 16.48
N ALA A 110 -4.71 -0.35 16.02
CA ALA A 110 -5.23 -0.08 14.68
C ALA A 110 -4.25 -0.51 13.59
N VAL A 111 -2.95 -0.23 13.75
CA VAL A 111 -1.88 -0.69 12.86
C VAL A 111 -1.88 -2.22 12.76
N ASP A 112 -1.91 -2.92 13.90
CA ASP A 112 -1.92 -4.37 13.94
C ASP A 112 -3.14 -4.96 13.21
N ARG A 113 -4.32 -4.41 13.42
CA ARG A 113 -5.54 -4.87 12.75
C ARG A 113 -5.47 -4.65 11.24
N VAL A 114 -5.01 -3.48 10.81
CA VAL A 114 -4.83 -3.17 9.39
C VAL A 114 -3.78 -4.09 8.76
N ALA A 115 -2.60 -4.20 9.37
CA ALA A 115 -1.52 -5.06 8.88
C ALA A 115 -1.95 -6.52 8.76
N LEU A 116 -2.60 -7.07 9.78
CA LEU A 116 -3.09 -8.46 9.76
C LEU A 116 -4.12 -8.66 8.65
N HIS A 117 -5.06 -7.73 8.50
CA HIS A 117 -6.09 -7.84 7.47
C HIS A 117 -5.48 -7.80 6.06
N VAL A 118 -4.58 -6.85 5.82
CA VAL A 118 -3.91 -6.67 4.52
C VAL A 118 -3.07 -7.90 4.15
N CYS A 119 -2.28 -8.42 5.10
CA CYS A 119 -1.46 -9.61 4.88
C CYS A 119 -2.31 -10.86 4.66
N SER A 120 -3.38 -11.05 5.43
CA SER A 120 -4.32 -12.16 5.24
C SER A 120 -4.99 -12.09 3.87
N ASN A 121 -5.39 -10.89 3.43
CA ASN A 121 -6.00 -10.68 2.13
C ASN A 121 -5.01 -10.99 0.99
N ARG A 122 -3.75 -10.52 1.10
CA ARG A 122 -2.73 -10.82 0.09
C ARG A 122 -2.47 -12.32 -0.03
N VAL A 123 -2.29 -13.00 1.09
CA VAL A 123 -2.07 -14.46 1.10
C VAL A 123 -3.26 -15.21 0.50
N ARG A 124 -4.48 -14.79 0.78
CA ARG A 124 -5.68 -15.35 0.14
C ARG A 124 -5.65 -15.16 -1.37
N MET A 125 -5.35 -13.94 -1.86
CA MET A 125 -5.24 -13.64 -3.29
C MET A 125 -4.15 -14.48 -3.97
N ASP A 126 -2.99 -14.64 -3.32
CA ASP A 126 -1.88 -15.46 -3.81
C ASP A 126 -2.27 -16.94 -3.96
N LYS A 127 -3.07 -17.46 -3.02
CA LYS A 127 -3.61 -18.84 -3.10
C LYS A 127 -4.64 -19.00 -4.22
N GLU A 128 -5.49 -18.01 -4.43
CA GLU A 128 -6.50 -18.01 -5.48
C GLU A 128 -5.89 -17.83 -6.88
N ARG A 129 -4.81 -17.04 -6.99
CA ARG A 129 -4.13 -16.71 -8.25
C ARG A 129 -2.61 -16.89 -8.15
N PRO A 130 -2.09 -18.12 -8.11
CA PRO A 130 -0.65 -18.35 -7.87
C PRO A 130 0.27 -17.74 -8.94
N ALA A 131 -0.22 -17.55 -10.17
CA ALA A 131 0.54 -16.91 -11.26
C ALA A 131 0.80 -15.42 -11.02
N GLU A 132 -0.06 -14.76 -10.22
CA GLU A 132 0.03 -13.34 -9.86
C GLU A 132 0.52 -13.14 -8.42
N ALA A 133 1.04 -14.21 -7.80
CA ALA A 133 1.41 -14.18 -6.39
C ALA A 133 2.54 -13.17 -6.11
N VAL A 134 2.36 -12.40 -5.05
CA VAL A 134 3.32 -11.39 -4.56
C VAL A 134 4.18 -11.98 -3.44
N LEU A 135 3.57 -12.56 -2.42
CA LEU A 135 4.25 -13.13 -1.26
C LEU A 135 4.61 -14.60 -1.47
N PHE A 136 3.70 -15.37 -2.07
CA PHE A 136 3.93 -16.74 -2.48
C PHE A 136 4.39 -16.78 -3.95
N LYS A 137 5.67 -16.45 -4.22
CA LYS A 137 6.22 -16.53 -5.60
C LYS A 137 6.36 -17.96 -6.08
N ALA A 138 6.47 -18.13 -7.41
CA ALA A 138 6.56 -19.41 -8.08
C ALA A 138 7.53 -20.37 -7.38
N GLY A 139 7.03 -21.50 -6.92
CA GLY A 139 7.78 -22.50 -6.16
C GLY A 139 7.31 -22.71 -4.72
N ALA A 140 6.49 -21.80 -4.18
CA ALA A 140 5.87 -21.97 -2.86
C ALA A 140 4.78 -23.05 -2.86
N PHE A 141 4.13 -23.25 -4.02
CA PHE A 141 3.15 -24.32 -4.22
C PHE A 141 3.69 -25.33 -5.23
N GLY A 142 3.48 -26.62 -4.96
CA GLY A 142 3.68 -27.67 -5.94
C GLY A 142 2.65 -27.55 -7.08
N ALA A 143 2.87 -28.28 -8.16
CA ALA A 143 1.91 -28.36 -9.28
C ALA A 143 0.53 -28.89 -8.83
N ASP A 144 0.46 -29.54 -7.67
CA ASP A 144 -0.74 -30.06 -7.02
C ASP A 144 -1.44 -29.02 -6.11
N GLY A 145 -0.99 -27.77 -6.12
CA GLY A 145 -1.51 -26.69 -5.28
C GLY A 145 -1.13 -26.79 -3.81
N ARG A 146 -0.29 -27.75 -3.42
CA ARG A 146 0.19 -27.91 -2.05
C ARG A 146 1.44 -27.08 -1.83
N ALA A 147 1.56 -26.48 -0.64
CA ALA A 147 2.80 -25.83 -0.25
C ALA A 147 3.94 -26.86 -0.20
N LYS A 148 5.09 -26.52 -0.78
CA LYS A 148 6.29 -27.32 -0.59
C LYS A 148 6.64 -27.28 0.88
N THR A 149 7.20 -28.41 1.38
CA THR A 149 7.80 -28.43 2.73
C THR A 149 8.80 -27.29 2.80
N PRO A 150 8.63 -26.34 3.75
CA PRO A 150 9.51 -25.19 3.81
C PRO A 150 10.89 -25.66 4.27
N ASP A 151 11.80 -25.65 3.32
CA ASP A 151 13.23 -25.76 3.64
C ASP A 151 13.80 -24.37 3.97
N LYS A 152 15.03 -24.36 4.44
CA LYS A 152 15.71 -23.09 4.79
C LYS A 152 15.79 -22.13 3.60
N ALA A 153 15.95 -22.62 2.39
CA ALA A 153 16.04 -21.81 1.19
C ALA A 153 14.70 -21.12 0.90
N TRP A 154 13.60 -21.85 1.04
CA TRP A 154 12.26 -21.27 0.87
C TRP A 154 11.94 -20.23 1.94
N LEU A 155 12.27 -20.50 3.22
CA LEU A 155 12.06 -19.53 4.31
C LEU A 155 12.85 -18.24 4.06
N ASN A 156 14.12 -18.35 3.66
CA ASN A 156 14.96 -17.19 3.36
C ASN A 156 14.40 -16.39 2.16
N SER A 157 14.08 -17.06 1.06
CA SER A 157 13.56 -16.38 -0.13
C SER A 157 12.21 -15.71 0.11
N THR A 158 11.38 -16.29 0.96
CA THR A 158 10.09 -15.69 1.35
C THR A 158 10.30 -14.48 2.26
N ALA A 159 11.25 -14.54 3.19
CA ALA A 159 11.64 -13.40 4.00
C ALA A 159 12.14 -12.23 3.12
N ASP A 160 13.02 -12.50 2.15
CA ASP A 160 13.50 -11.49 1.18
C ASP A 160 12.33 -10.84 0.42
N VAL A 161 11.36 -11.63 0.00
CA VAL A 161 10.17 -11.11 -0.70
C VAL A 161 9.36 -10.18 0.21
N ILE A 162 9.09 -10.59 1.46
CA ILE A 162 8.28 -9.80 2.41
C ILE A 162 8.99 -8.47 2.75
N TYR A 163 10.28 -8.53 3.11
CA TYR A 163 11.06 -7.34 3.44
C TYR A 163 11.25 -6.42 2.24
N GLY A 164 11.54 -7.01 1.07
CA GLY A 164 11.69 -6.26 -0.17
C GLY A 164 10.41 -5.55 -0.61
N ALA A 165 9.24 -6.20 -0.42
CA ALA A 165 7.97 -5.59 -0.75
C ALA A 165 7.59 -4.46 0.22
N ILE A 166 7.72 -4.67 1.53
CA ILE A 166 7.17 -3.76 2.56
C ILE A 166 8.19 -2.69 2.97
N LEU A 167 9.46 -3.07 3.18
CA LEU A 167 10.50 -2.18 3.70
C LEU A 167 11.52 -1.73 2.64
N LEU A 168 11.40 -2.24 1.40
CA LEU A 168 12.29 -1.92 0.26
C LEU A 168 13.76 -2.24 0.56
N ARG A 169 14.02 -3.21 1.42
CA ARG A 169 15.36 -3.71 1.75
C ARG A 169 15.38 -5.21 1.94
N SER A 170 16.55 -5.81 1.94
CA SER A 170 16.72 -7.20 2.35
C SER A 170 16.71 -7.33 3.88
N PRO A 171 16.21 -8.45 4.42
CA PRO A 171 16.33 -8.74 5.84
C PRO A 171 17.78 -9.02 6.26
N SER A 172 18.12 -8.70 7.47
CA SER A 172 19.38 -9.12 8.10
C SER A 172 19.35 -10.61 8.46
N ASP A 173 20.53 -11.21 8.66
CA ASP A 173 20.65 -12.61 9.08
C ASP A 173 19.84 -12.91 10.35
N ARG A 174 19.79 -11.96 11.30
CA ARG A 174 19.03 -12.10 12.53
C ARG A 174 17.53 -12.12 12.29
N GLU A 175 17.03 -11.27 11.39
CA GLU A 175 15.62 -11.22 11.02
C GLU A 175 15.20 -12.52 10.32
N ILE A 176 16.04 -13.04 9.42
CA ILE A 176 15.82 -14.34 8.78
C ILE A 176 15.76 -15.47 9.81
N GLN A 177 16.72 -15.50 10.76
CA GLN A 177 16.75 -16.50 11.82
C GLN A 177 15.50 -16.43 12.71
N ASN A 178 15.05 -15.24 13.06
CA ASN A 178 13.84 -15.05 13.87
C ASN A 178 12.59 -15.55 13.13
N LEU A 179 12.44 -15.23 11.84
CA LEU A 179 11.31 -15.71 11.04
C LEU A 179 11.36 -17.24 10.85
N ALA A 180 12.54 -17.81 10.64
CA ALA A 180 12.71 -19.26 10.55
C ALA A 180 12.37 -19.97 11.87
N ALA A 181 12.80 -19.42 13.01
CA ALA A 181 12.42 -19.94 14.33
C ALA A 181 10.90 -19.83 14.57
N TYR A 182 10.30 -18.74 14.11
CA TYR A 182 8.87 -18.53 14.20
C TYR A 182 8.06 -19.57 13.41
N TYR A 183 8.58 -20.07 12.27
CA TYR A 183 7.94 -21.16 11.54
C TYR A 183 7.69 -22.38 12.41
N SER A 184 8.67 -22.76 13.24
CA SER A 184 8.56 -23.89 14.14
C SER A 184 7.43 -23.70 15.16
N GLN A 185 7.24 -22.48 15.65
CA GLN A 185 6.15 -22.15 16.59
C GLN A 185 4.78 -22.22 15.90
N VAL A 186 4.66 -21.70 14.66
CA VAL A 186 3.41 -21.80 13.88
C VAL A 186 3.07 -23.25 13.55
N ALA A 187 4.08 -24.09 13.36
CA ALA A 187 3.91 -25.52 13.05
C ALA A 187 3.65 -26.40 14.31
N GLU A 188 3.80 -25.84 15.51
CA GLU A 188 3.65 -26.59 16.76
C GLU A 188 2.24 -27.22 16.87
N GLY A 189 2.19 -28.52 17.14
CA GLY A 189 0.94 -29.27 17.21
C GLY A 189 0.23 -29.52 15.87
N ARG A 190 0.84 -29.16 14.74
CA ARG A 190 0.29 -29.26 13.39
C ARG A 190 1.24 -30.04 12.46
N GLN A 191 0.75 -30.42 11.29
CA GLN A 191 1.61 -30.99 10.26
C GLN A 191 2.47 -29.87 9.63
N ALA A 192 3.78 -29.87 9.89
CA ALA A 192 4.70 -28.83 9.47
C ALA A 192 4.75 -28.61 7.94
N ASN A 193 4.41 -29.63 7.15
CA ASN A 193 4.33 -29.55 5.68
C ASN A 193 2.92 -29.28 5.16
N SER A 194 1.98 -28.86 6.01
CA SER A 194 0.65 -28.51 5.55
C SER A 194 0.65 -27.15 4.85
N PRO A 195 -0.15 -26.99 3.77
CA PRO A 195 -0.32 -25.72 3.09
C PRO A 195 -0.81 -24.61 4.02
N GLU A 196 -1.62 -24.97 5.02
CA GLU A 196 -2.17 -24.04 6.00
C GLU A 196 -1.09 -23.46 6.90
N VAL A 197 -0.16 -24.30 7.39
CA VAL A 197 0.97 -23.83 8.22
C VAL A 197 1.85 -22.86 7.44
N ALA A 198 2.16 -23.16 6.18
CA ALA A 198 2.94 -22.27 5.35
C ALA A 198 2.21 -20.94 5.09
N ALA A 199 0.91 -20.98 4.80
CA ALA A 199 0.09 -19.78 4.59
C ALA A 199 -0.01 -18.92 5.85
N ASP A 200 -0.24 -19.54 7.00
CA ASP A 200 -0.30 -18.85 8.29
C ASP A 200 1.05 -18.21 8.63
N TRP A 201 2.16 -18.92 8.40
CA TRP A 201 3.48 -18.37 8.64
C TRP A 201 3.78 -17.17 7.74
N VAL A 202 3.45 -17.22 6.44
CA VAL A 202 3.63 -16.07 5.54
C VAL A 202 2.74 -14.91 5.95
N THR A 203 1.50 -15.17 6.33
CA THR A 203 0.58 -14.14 6.84
C THR A 203 1.14 -13.45 8.07
N LEU A 204 1.58 -14.23 9.05
CA LEU A 204 2.09 -13.70 10.32
C LEU A 204 3.48 -13.04 10.16
N SER A 205 4.31 -13.54 9.25
CA SER A 205 5.60 -12.90 8.91
C SER A 205 5.38 -11.56 8.20
N CYS A 206 4.47 -11.50 7.24
CA CYS A 206 4.04 -10.26 6.61
C CYS A 206 3.50 -9.28 7.65
N PHE A 207 2.62 -9.74 8.53
CA PHE A 207 2.05 -8.94 9.63
C PHE A 207 3.15 -8.36 10.52
N ALA A 208 4.10 -9.17 10.98
CA ALA A 208 5.19 -8.72 11.85
C ALA A 208 6.06 -7.64 11.19
N VAL A 209 6.29 -7.74 9.88
CA VAL A 209 7.06 -6.74 9.12
C VAL A 209 6.22 -5.49 8.87
N ALA A 210 4.95 -5.65 8.47
CA ALA A 210 4.06 -4.52 8.18
C ALA A 210 3.72 -3.69 9.42
N SER A 211 3.60 -4.31 10.61
CA SER A 211 3.36 -3.61 11.88
C SER A 211 4.62 -3.12 12.58
N SER A 212 5.80 -3.34 11.99
CA SER A 212 7.07 -2.88 12.57
C SER A 212 7.17 -1.36 12.60
N LEU A 213 7.98 -0.83 13.52
CA LEU A 213 8.25 0.61 13.59
C LEU A 213 8.78 1.16 12.26
N GLU A 214 9.63 0.40 11.56
CA GLU A 214 10.20 0.79 10.27
C GLU A 214 9.13 0.93 9.18
N ALA A 215 8.09 0.11 9.20
CA ALA A 215 6.98 0.22 8.26
C ALA A 215 6.04 1.39 8.56
N VAL A 216 5.89 1.74 9.83
CA VAL A 216 4.88 2.69 10.34
C VAL A 216 5.43 4.11 10.46
N PHE A 217 6.76 4.27 10.60
CA PHE A 217 7.43 5.56 10.70
C PHE A 217 8.31 5.86 9.48
N TYR A 218 8.71 7.13 9.28
CA TYR A 218 9.60 7.59 8.22
C TYR A 218 10.46 8.77 8.66
#